data_2658c405533b670550c890bacf3bb63b
#
_entry.id   2658c405533b670550c890bacf3bb63b
#
_cell.length_a   1.000
_cell.length_b   1.000
_cell.length_c   1.000
_cell.angle_alpha   90.00
_cell.angle_beta   90.00
_cell.angle_gamma   90.00
#
_symmetry.space_group_name_H-M   'P 1'
#
loop_
_entity.id
_entity.type
_entity.pdbx_description
1 polymer ?
#
loop_
_entity_poly.entity_id
_entity_poly.type
_entity_poly.pdbx_seq_one_letter_code
_entity_poly.pdbx_strand_id
1 'polypeptide(L)'
;MKNKQGFVNTNVLGLKLEICSKKPLTGFLRNGICTGSVSDFGQHFVCCLIDQKFLDFSFERGNDLKTPKPEFNFPGLKQGDKWCVCVDRWIEALNNNVAPKIFLKATNTVSYTHPEPTRHERISY
;
A
#
# COMPACT_ATOMS: atom_id res chain seq x y z
N MET A 1 15.51 -8.79 -5.79
CA MET A 1 16.71 -8.41 -5.03
C MET A 1 16.33 -7.85 -3.66
N LYS A 2 17.07 -8.21 -2.64
CA LYS A 2 16.76 -7.79 -1.28
C LYS A 2 17.65 -6.63 -0.86
N ASN A 3 17.08 -5.73 -0.07
CA ASN A 3 17.87 -4.67 0.56
C ASN A 3 18.53 -5.21 1.84
N LYS A 4 19.24 -4.34 2.57
CA LYS A 4 19.99 -4.76 3.75
C LYS A 4 19.12 -5.32 4.87
N GLN A 5 17.85 -4.99 4.90
CA GLN A 5 16.91 -5.47 5.90
C GLN A 5 16.21 -6.75 5.46
N GLY A 6 16.58 -7.29 4.31
CA GLY A 6 15.96 -8.51 3.80
C GLY A 6 14.72 -8.29 2.95
N PHE A 7 14.38 -7.04 2.66
CA PHE A 7 13.19 -6.74 1.87
C PHE A 7 13.52 -6.66 0.39
N VAL A 8 12.52 -7.03 -0.43
CA VAL A 8 12.66 -7.07 -1.88
C VAL A 8 12.39 -5.68 -2.45
N ASN A 9 13.25 -5.22 -3.37
CA ASN A 9 13.05 -3.97 -4.09
C ASN A 9 12.57 -4.22 -5.50
N THR A 10 11.71 -5.23 -5.66
CA THR A 10 11.17 -5.63 -6.94
C THR A 10 9.66 -5.47 -6.92
N ASN A 11 9.09 -5.02 -8.03
CA ASN A 11 7.64 -4.91 -8.12
C ASN A 11 7.03 -6.27 -8.50
N VAL A 12 5.68 -6.31 -8.48
CA VAL A 12 4.95 -7.55 -8.75
C VAL A 12 5.12 -8.05 -10.20
N LEU A 13 5.70 -7.24 -11.06
CA LEU A 13 6.00 -7.62 -12.44
C LEU A 13 7.42 -8.18 -12.59
N GLY A 14 8.16 -8.27 -11.50
CA GLY A 14 9.54 -8.77 -11.53
C GLY A 14 10.57 -7.75 -11.94
N LEU A 15 10.18 -6.47 -11.98
CA LEU A 15 11.07 -5.38 -12.36
C LEU A 15 11.42 -4.53 -11.15
N LYS A 16 12.29 -3.54 -11.34
CA LYS A 16 12.66 -2.64 -10.27
C LYS A 16 11.43 -1.90 -9.73
N LEU A 17 11.30 -1.87 -8.41
CA LEU A 17 10.19 -1.18 -7.75
C LEU A 17 10.26 0.32 -8.01
N GLU A 18 9.18 0.88 -8.55
CA GLU A 18 9.10 2.30 -8.87
C GLU A 18 8.54 3.10 -7.71
N ILE A 19 8.72 4.40 -7.77
CA ILE A 19 8.19 5.32 -6.78
C ILE A 19 6.67 5.30 -6.84
N CYS A 20 6.03 5.17 -5.66
CA CYS A 20 4.57 5.25 -5.57
C CYS A 20 4.11 6.70 -5.51
N SER A 21 4.63 7.47 -4.56
CA SER A 21 4.28 8.88 -4.45
C SER A 21 5.30 9.64 -3.65
N LYS A 22 5.62 10.85 -4.13
CA LYS A 22 6.44 11.79 -3.37
C LYS A 22 5.58 12.90 -2.78
N LYS A 23 4.35 13.07 -3.27
CA LYS A 23 3.46 14.13 -2.80
C LYS A 23 2.02 13.63 -2.86
N PRO A 24 1.49 13.09 -1.79
CA PRO A 24 2.10 12.97 -0.45
C PRO A 24 3.26 11.97 -0.45
N LEU A 25 4.23 12.22 0.40
CA LEU A 25 5.39 11.33 0.52
C LEU A 25 4.97 10.08 1.27
N THR A 26 4.96 8.96 0.58
CA THR A 26 4.42 7.69 1.09
C THR A 26 5.52 6.71 1.45
N GLY A 27 5.09 5.52 1.93
CA GLY A 27 5.97 4.44 2.29
C GLY A 27 6.21 4.40 3.79
N PHE A 28 6.42 3.20 4.33
CA PHE A 28 6.71 3.06 5.75
C PHE A 28 7.94 3.90 6.14
N LEU A 29 8.94 3.95 5.26
CA LEU A 29 10.16 4.72 5.48
C LEU A 29 10.05 6.17 5.01
N ARG A 30 8.90 6.57 4.47
CA ARG A 30 8.67 7.92 3.92
C ARG A 30 9.70 8.30 2.87
N ASN A 31 9.99 7.36 1.97
CA ASN A 31 10.90 7.61 0.85
C ASN A 31 10.20 7.55 -0.51
N GLY A 32 8.87 7.44 -0.51
CA GLY A 32 8.08 7.41 -1.73
C GLY A 32 7.89 6.03 -2.32
N ILE A 33 8.53 5.01 -1.76
CA ILE A 33 8.55 3.65 -2.30
C ILE A 33 7.84 2.72 -1.32
N CYS A 34 7.06 1.78 -1.86
CA CYS A 34 6.32 0.81 -1.05
C CYS A 34 7.24 -0.32 -0.61
N THR A 35 8.20 0.01 0.23
CA THR A 35 9.09 -0.95 0.86
C THR A 35 9.18 -0.57 2.34
N GLY A 36 9.63 -1.50 3.18
CA GLY A 36 9.63 -1.25 4.60
C GLY A 36 10.84 -1.85 5.29
N SER A 37 10.71 -2.04 6.58
CA SER A 37 11.73 -2.67 7.41
C SER A 37 11.07 -3.78 8.21
N VAL A 38 11.86 -4.48 9.03
CA VAL A 38 11.32 -5.52 9.90
C VAL A 38 10.28 -4.96 10.87
N SER A 39 10.26 -3.65 11.09
CA SER A 39 9.28 -2.99 11.96
C SER A 39 7.96 -2.70 11.27
N ASP A 40 7.86 -2.91 9.96
CA ASP A 40 6.63 -2.65 9.21
C ASP A 40 5.71 -3.85 9.28
N PHE A 41 5.05 -4.02 10.41
CA PHE A 41 4.13 -5.14 10.62
C PHE A 41 2.89 -5.04 9.73
N GLY A 42 2.54 -3.82 9.30
CA GLY A 42 1.39 -3.62 8.43
C GLY A 42 1.69 -3.96 6.98
N GLN A 43 2.98 -4.09 6.62
CA GLN A 43 3.37 -4.39 5.25
C GLN A 43 2.78 -3.39 4.26
N HIS A 44 3.25 -2.14 4.33
CA HIS A 44 2.76 -1.06 3.48
C HIS A 44 3.33 -1.18 2.07
N PHE A 45 2.92 -2.22 1.35
CA PHE A 45 3.55 -2.65 0.11
C PHE A 45 2.70 -2.44 -1.15
N VAL A 46 1.43 -2.05 -1.00
CA VAL A 46 0.52 -1.95 -2.14
C VAL A 46 0.32 -0.48 -2.52
N CYS A 47 0.83 -0.08 -3.68
CA CYS A 47 0.67 1.30 -4.14
C CYS A 47 -0.72 1.47 -4.76
N CYS A 48 -1.56 2.27 -4.13
CA CYS A 48 -2.95 2.43 -4.52
C CYS A 48 -3.27 3.86 -4.94
N LEU A 49 -4.21 3.96 -5.87
CA LEU A 49 -4.86 5.24 -6.18
C LEU A 49 -6.03 5.39 -5.21
N ILE A 50 -5.88 6.31 -4.27
CA ILE A 50 -6.86 6.49 -3.20
C ILE A 50 -8.15 7.08 -3.75
N ASP A 51 -9.29 6.49 -3.38
CA ASP A 51 -10.58 7.03 -3.72
C ASP A 51 -11.43 7.22 -2.45
N GLN A 52 -12.52 7.95 -2.59
CA GLN A 52 -13.34 8.31 -1.43
C GLN A 52 -13.97 7.08 -0.78
N LYS A 53 -14.38 6.10 -1.57
CA LYS A 53 -15.00 4.89 -1.01
C LYS A 53 -14.03 4.15 -0.10
N PHE A 54 -12.79 4.04 -0.53
CA PHE A 54 -11.77 3.36 0.27
C PHE A 54 -11.47 4.14 1.54
N LEU A 55 -11.40 5.47 1.45
CA LEU A 55 -11.16 6.31 2.63
C LEU A 55 -12.26 6.15 3.66
N ASP A 56 -13.51 6.19 3.22
CA ASP A 56 -14.66 6.08 4.13
C ASP A 56 -14.73 4.68 4.74
N PHE A 57 -14.53 3.65 3.93
CA PHE A 57 -14.53 2.27 4.42
C PHE A 57 -13.42 2.06 5.45
N SER A 58 -12.22 2.55 5.14
CA SER A 58 -11.08 2.41 6.06
C SER A 58 -11.34 3.10 7.38
N PHE A 59 -11.91 4.28 7.32
CA PHE A 59 -12.25 5.02 8.53
C PHE A 59 -13.21 4.23 9.42
N GLU A 60 -14.24 3.64 8.83
CA GLU A 60 -15.22 2.83 9.56
C GLU A 60 -14.61 1.59 10.18
N ARG A 61 -13.55 1.07 9.57
CA ARG A 61 -12.87 -0.14 10.06
C ARG A 61 -11.70 0.19 10.98
N GLY A 62 -11.63 1.42 11.46
CA GLY A 62 -10.61 1.80 12.43
C GLY A 62 -9.27 2.21 11.84
N ASN A 63 -9.21 2.36 10.52
CA ASN A 63 -8.00 2.80 9.83
C ASN A 63 -8.24 4.18 9.25
N ASP A 64 -8.04 5.20 10.09
CA ASP A 64 -8.28 6.58 9.69
C ASP A 64 -7.15 7.11 8.81
N LEU A 65 -7.41 7.18 7.52
CA LEU A 65 -6.45 7.73 6.54
C LEU A 65 -6.75 9.19 6.19
N LYS A 66 -7.77 9.77 6.81
CA LYS A 66 -8.18 11.14 6.48
C LYS A 66 -7.54 12.19 7.36
N THR A 67 -7.35 11.88 8.63
CA THR A 67 -6.86 12.84 9.61
C THR A 67 -5.35 12.93 9.58
N PRO A 68 -4.78 14.14 9.45
CA PRO A 68 -3.33 14.30 9.51
C PRO A 68 -2.76 13.82 10.84
N LYS A 69 -1.60 13.20 10.79
CA LYS A 69 -0.87 12.74 11.97
C LYS A 69 0.58 13.17 11.84
N PRO A 70 0.89 14.41 12.24
CA PRO A 70 2.24 14.95 12.06
C PRO A 70 3.34 14.12 12.71
N GLU A 71 3.03 13.44 13.81
CA GLU A 71 4.01 12.60 14.52
C GLU A 71 4.49 11.43 13.67
N PHE A 72 3.74 11.07 12.62
CA PHE A 72 4.12 10.02 11.70
C PHE A 72 4.42 10.57 10.30
N ASN A 73 4.58 11.88 10.17
CA ASN A 73 4.76 12.52 8.87
C ASN A 73 3.65 12.14 7.89
N PHE A 74 2.43 12.09 8.40
CA PHE A 74 1.26 11.70 7.63
C PHE A 74 0.34 12.91 7.43
N PRO A 75 0.16 13.36 6.17
CA PRO A 75 -0.62 14.58 5.91
C PRO A 75 -2.11 14.38 5.83
N GLY A 76 -2.60 13.14 5.94
CA GLY A 76 -3.98 12.82 5.61
C GLY A 76 -4.13 12.65 4.10
N LEU A 77 -5.02 11.77 3.70
CA LEU A 77 -5.20 11.45 2.28
C LEU A 77 -6.53 11.97 1.77
N LYS A 78 -6.57 12.24 0.49
CA LYS A 78 -7.78 12.64 -0.22
C LYS A 78 -7.86 11.89 -1.53
N GLN A 79 -9.01 11.89 -2.16
CA GLN A 79 -9.19 11.23 -3.45
C GLN A 79 -8.16 11.73 -4.46
N GLY A 80 -7.56 10.80 -5.18
CA GLY A 80 -6.55 11.12 -6.17
C GLY A 80 -5.12 10.95 -5.69
N ASP A 81 -4.92 10.87 -4.38
CA ASP A 81 -3.58 10.62 -3.84
C ASP A 81 -3.14 9.19 -4.12
N LYS A 82 -1.82 8.96 -4.18
CA LYS A 82 -1.26 7.63 -4.23
C LYS A 82 -0.63 7.32 -2.88
N TRP A 83 -0.81 6.11 -2.42
CA TRP A 83 -0.32 5.75 -1.09
C TRP A 83 0.03 4.28 -1.00
N CYS A 84 1.06 3.97 -0.23
CA CYS A 84 1.44 2.59 0.06
C CYS A 84 0.53 2.06 1.16
N VAL A 85 -0.41 1.21 0.79
CA VAL A 85 -1.44 0.69 1.68
C VAL A 85 -1.00 -0.65 2.28
N CYS A 86 -1.40 -0.91 3.52
CA CYS A 86 -1.20 -2.22 4.16
C CYS A 86 -1.83 -3.31 3.32
N VAL A 87 -1.12 -4.42 3.15
CA VAL A 87 -1.64 -5.55 2.37
C VAL A 87 -2.98 -6.02 2.94
N ASP A 88 -3.06 -6.22 4.25
CA ASP A 88 -4.29 -6.72 4.88
C ASP A 88 -5.45 -5.74 4.73
N ARG A 89 -5.17 -4.44 4.80
CA ARG A 89 -6.22 -3.43 4.62
C ARG A 89 -6.75 -3.43 3.20
N TRP A 90 -5.86 -3.66 2.23
CA TRP A 90 -6.30 -3.74 0.83
C TRP A 90 -7.16 -4.99 0.60
N ILE A 91 -6.75 -6.13 1.19
CA ILE A 91 -7.50 -7.38 1.06
C ILE A 91 -8.87 -7.23 1.71
N GLU A 92 -8.95 -6.60 2.87
CA GLU A 92 -10.22 -6.34 3.55
C GLU A 92 -11.16 -5.53 2.64
N ALA A 93 -10.61 -4.49 2.01
CA ALA A 93 -11.39 -3.66 1.10
C ALA A 93 -11.82 -4.45 -0.13
N LEU A 94 -10.95 -5.32 -0.64
CA LEU A 94 -11.28 -6.16 -1.79
C LEU A 94 -12.47 -7.08 -1.46
N ASN A 95 -12.48 -7.65 -0.28
CA ASN A 95 -13.55 -8.53 0.15
C ASN A 95 -14.88 -7.80 0.34
N ASN A 96 -14.83 -6.48 0.43
CA ASN A 96 -16.02 -5.65 0.59
C ASN A 96 -16.31 -4.79 -0.64
N ASN A 97 -15.65 -5.10 -1.76
CA ASN A 97 -15.89 -4.45 -3.06
C ASN A 97 -15.56 -2.95 -3.07
N VAL A 98 -14.62 -2.54 -2.25
CA VAL A 98 -14.18 -1.13 -2.19
C VAL A 98 -12.66 -1.00 -2.31
N ALA A 99 -11.98 -2.01 -2.84
CA ALA A 99 -10.53 -1.95 -3.00
C ALA A 99 -10.15 -0.90 -4.05
N PRO A 100 -9.19 -0.03 -3.75
CA PRO A 100 -8.73 0.95 -4.72
C PRO A 100 -7.85 0.30 -5.77
N LYS A 101 -7.66 1.02 -6.88
CA LYS A 101 -6.81 0.54 -7.96
C LYS A 101 -5.35 0.47 -7.51
N ILE A 102 -4.62 -0.46 -8.09
CA ILE A 102 -3.22 -0.71 -7.77
C ILE A 102 -2.33 -0.26 -8.93
N PHE A 103 -1.20 0.35 -8.58
CA PHE A 103 -0.13 0.63 -9.55
C PHE A 103 0.90 -0.50 -9.42
N LEU A 104 0.86 -1.46 -10.34
CA LEU A 104 1.67 -2.67 -10.23
C LEU A 104 3.18 -2.39 -10.22
N LYS A 105 3.62 -1.42 -11.00
CA LYS A 105 5.05 -1.10 -11.07
C LYS A 105 5.59 -0.53 -9.75
N ALA A 106 4.72 0.00 -8.92
CA ALA A 106 5.08 0.58 -7.64
C ALA A 106 4.62 -0.29 -6.47
N THR A 107 4.11 -1.49 -6.73
CA THR A 107 3.65 -2.41 -5.70
C THR A 107 4.69 -3.49 -5.49
N ASN A 108 5.08 -3.67 -4.23
CA ASN A 108 6.15 -4.59 -3.87
C ASN A 108 5.74 -6.03 -4.12
N THR A 109 6.65 -6.83 -4.71
CA THR A 109 6.36 -8.22 -5.03
C THR A 109 6.06 -9.06 -3.79
N VAL A 110 6.48 -8.63 -2.61
CA VAL A 110 6.19 -9.33 -1.36
C VAL A 110 4.69 -9.45 -1.11
N SER A 111 3.88 -8.52 -1.66
CA SER A 111 2.44 -8.59 -1.48
C SER A 111 1.83 -9.86 -2.07
N TYR A 112 2.52 -10.52 -3.02
CA TYR A 112 2.06 -11.77 -3.60
C TYR A 112 2.41 -12.99 -2.76
N THR A 113 3.27 -12.84 -1.76
CA THR A 113 3.61 -13.95 -0.89
C THR A 113 2.70 -14.02 0.33
N HIS A 114 1.77 -13.09 0.42
CA HIS A 114 0.79 -13.08 1.50
C HIS A 114 -0.07 -14.33 1.40
N PRO A 115 -0.33 -15.03 2.51
CA PRO A 115 -1.05 -16.31 2.48
C PRO A 115 -2.56 -16.12 2.37
N GLU A 116 -3.02 -15.68 1.21
CA GLU A 116 -4.45 -15.53 0.92
C GLU A 116 -4.74 -16.13 -0.44
N PRO A 117 -4.70 -17.45 -0.53
CA PRO A 117 -4.67 -18.13 -1.82
C PRO A 117 -5.84 -17.79 -2.75
N THR A 118 -7.01 -17.53 -2.21
CA THR A 118 -8.15 -17.27 -3.06
C THR A 118 -8.25 -15.83 -3.53
N ARG A 119 -7.34 -14.98 -3.11
CA ARG A 119 -7.42 -13.55 -3.43
C ARG A 119 -6.74 -13.18 -4.72
N HIS A 120 -5.81 -13.99 -5.17
CA HIS A 120 -4.98 -13.66 -6.33
C HIS A 120 -5.80 -13.46 -7.58
N GLU A 121 -6.82 -14.27 -7.78
CA GLU A 121 -7.64 -14.17 -8.98
C GLU A 121 -8.48 -12.91 -9.01
N ARG A 122 -8.58 -12.21 -7.92
CA ARG A 122 -9.39 -11.01 -7.83
C ARG A 122 -8.59 -9.73 -7.98
N ILE A 123 -7.29 -9.83 -8.05
CA ILE A 123 -6.45 -8.66 -8.19
C ILE A 123 -6.59 -8.15 -9.62
N SER A 124 -6.96 -6.88 -9.73
CA SER A 124 -7.19 -6.22 -10.99
C SER A 124 -5.94 -5.48 -11.42
N TYR A 125 -5.62 -5.57 -12.67
CA TYR A 125 -4.45 -4.89 -13.20
C TYR A 125 -4.81 -3.59 -13.86
#